data_474c1919d6e9b772fe4d9c4ac408ba70
#
_entry.id   474c1919d6e9b772fe4d9c4ac408ba70
#
_cell.length_a   1.000
_cell.length_b   1.000
_cell.length_c   1.000
_cell.angle_alpha   90.00
_cell.angle_beta   90.00
_cell.angle_gamma   90.00
#
_symmetry.space_group_name_H-M   'P 1'
#
loop_
_entity.id
_entity.type
_entity.pdbx_description
1 polymer ?
#
loop_
_entity_poly.entity_id
_entity_poly.type
_entity_poly.pdbx_seq_one_letter_code
_entity_poly.pdbx_strand_id
1 'polypeptide(L)'
;MLENKLVKIGIAYIVIMVIGYFYNKYKKTIDVEERYKDGELIQKYLLNDSTLTKNNKPILWIHLEFDKNARAWENYNSRTSENLNQPYQYLTIRSIIEACGDSFNVCLLDDEAFAKIIPEWRTRVEHLPRPLRTHMRELAMANILYLYGGFVIPSSFICFYNLRNLYDAHLENANVVIGELRSTSSISTEAQYSPSTKIIGCRKNDLLMKEYADYLEELIGKDYTSDMDFTGEPSRWWLSKLGKPTTNCLGLDENQVAPRPPKVNLSNYRVSLIPAEELGAKTITNKPVLIEELLGDVDIRLSPTSAGIYIPEHDILKRTKYQWFARLSPTQVLESNTLVGKYILAKASGCSG
;
A
#
# COMPACT_ATOMS: atom_id res chain seq x y z
N MET A 1 -34.45 -44.05 34.53
CA MET A 1 -33.02 -44.00 34.22
C MET A 1 -32.69 -43.20 32.94
N LEU A 2 -33.53 -43.24 31.90
CA LEU A 2 -33.37 -42.46 30.65
C LEU A 2 -33.60 -40.94 30.83
N GLU A 3 -34.60 -40.52 31.66
CA GLU A 3 -34.89 -39.11 31.91
C GLU A 3 -33.71 -38.35 32.53
N ASN A 4 -32.96 -38.95 33.43
CA ASN A 4 -31.77 -38.32 34.04
C ASN A 4 -30.62 -38.15 33.04
N LYS A 5 -30.54 -38.96 31.98
CA LYS A 5 -29.52 -38.76 30.92
C LYS A 5 -29.86 -37.59 29.99
N LEU A 6 -31.13 -37.48 29.58
CA LEU A 6 -31.60 -36.40 28.73
C LEU A 6 -31.46 -35.02 29.43
N VAL A 7 -31.78 -34.94 30.73
CA VAL A 7 -31.59 -33.73 31.53
C VAL A 7 -30.11 -33.37 31.61
N LYS A 8 -29.20 -34.30 31.83
CA LYS A 8 -27.74 -34.05 31.85
C LYS A 8 -27.22 -33.53 30.52
N ILE A 9 -27.70 -34.13 29.40
CA ILE A 9 -27.34 -33.68 28.04
C ILE A 9 -27.87 -32.25 27.79
N GLY A 10 -29.11 -31.96 28.21
CA GLY A 10 -29.68 -30.60 28.10
C GLY A 10 -28.90 -29.55 28.88
N ILE A 11 -28.51 -29.88 30.13
CA ILE A 11 -27.67 -28.99 30.93
C ILE A 11 -26.31 -28.77 30.30
N ALA A 12 -25.65 -29.80 29.80
CA ALA A 12 -24.35 -29.68 29.11
C ALA A 12 -24.45 -28.79 27.87
N TYR A 13 -25.53 -28.89 27.10
CA TYR A 13 -25.75 -28.02 25.92
C TYR A 13 -25.96 -26.57 26.30
N ILE A 14 -26.70 -26.28 27.36
CA ILE A 14 -26.90 -24.94 27.88
C ILE A 14 -25.56 -24.34 28.37
N VAL A 15 -24.75 -25.12 29.08
CA VAL A 15 -23.42 -24.68 29.54
C VAL A 15 -22.51 -24.33 28.38
N ILE A 16 -22.48 -25.16 27.33
CA ILE A 16 -21.69 -24.89 26.13
C ILE A 16 -22.17 -23.60 25.43
N MET A 17 -23.49 -23.41 25.32
CA MET A 17 -24.06 -22.18 24.72
C MET A 17 -23.72 -20.95 25.53
N VAL A 18 -23.78 -21.02 26.86
CA VAL A 18 -23.41 -19.91 27.75
C VAL A 18 -21.92 -19.60 27.64
N ILE A 19 -21.05 -20.61 27.64
CA ILE A 19 -19.61 -20.42 27.45
C ILE A 19 -19.33 -19.80 26.07
N GLY A 20 -19.96 -20.29 25.01
CA GLY A 20 -19.83 -19.74 23.67
C GLY A 20 -20.30 -18.27 23.57
N TYR A 21 -21.39 -17.93 24.25
CA TYR A 21 -21.88 -16.55 24.33
C TYR A 21 -20.88 -15.61 25.04
N PHE A 22 -20.37 -16.03 26.20
CA PHE A 22 -19.38 -15.24 26.95
C PHE A 22 -18.05 -15.16 26.21
N TYR A 23 -17.60 -16.21 25.56
CA TYR A 23 -16.41 -16.21 24.73
C TYR A 23 -16.53 -15.23 23.56
N ASN A 24 -17.65 -15.24 22.82
CA ASN A 24 -17.90 -14.32 21.71
C ASN A 24 -18.02 -12.86 22.20
N LYS A 25 -18.64 -12.64 23.36
CA LYS A 25 -18.73 -11.31 23.96
C LYS A 25 -17.35 -10.80 24.39
N TYR A 26 -16.54 -11.63 25.02
CA TYR A 26 -15.18 -11.32 25.43
C TYR A 26 -14.26 -11.05 24.23
N LYS A 27 -14.33 -11.89 23.20
CA LYS A 27 -13.60 -11.72 21.94
C LYS A 27 -13.98 -10.40 21.25
N LYS A 28 -15.27 -10.05 21.21
CA LYS A 28 -15.73 -8.77 20.66
C LYS A 28 -15.18 -7.56 21.44
N THR A 29 -15.06 -7.67 22.74
CA THR A 29 -14.51 -6.59 23.57
C THR A 29 -13.02 -6.40 23.34
N ILE A 30 -12.26 -7.48 23.22
CA ILE A 30 -10.82 -7.42 22.88
C ILE A 30 -10.61 -6.84 21.46
N ASP A 31 -11.36 -7.31 20.47
CA ASP A 31 -11.30 -6.78 19.10
C ASP A 31 -11.59 -5.27 19.04
N VAL A 32 -12.47 -4.76 19.92
CA VAL A 32 -12.77 -3.33 20.02
C VAL A 32 -11.62 -2.57 20.68
N GLU A 33 -11.03 -3.10 21.74
CA GLU A 33 -9.88 -2.46 22.42
C GLU A 33 -8.63 -2.44 21.52
N GLU A 34 -8.36 -3.51 20.76
CA GLU A 34 -7.25 -3.54 19.80
C GLU A 34 -7.47 -2.54 18.64
N ARG A 35 -8.69 -2.46 18.11
CA ARG A 35 -9.03 -1.45 17.10
C ARG A 35 -8.85 -0.02 17.63
N TYR A 36 -9.16 0.22 18.90
CA TYR A 36 -8.95 1.52 19.51
C TYR A 36 -7.46 1.86 19.61
N LYS A 37 -6.61 0.90 20.04
CA LYS A 37 -5.17 1.08 20.14
C LYS A 37 -4.53 1.29 18.76
N ASP A 38 -4.96 0.54 17.76
CA ASP A 38 -4.48 0.69 16.38
C ASP A 38 -4.92 2.04 15.78
N GLY A 39 -6.14 2.47 16.06
CA GLY A 39 -6.65 3.78 15.67
C GLY A 39 -5.87 4.93 16.32
N GLU A 40 -5.55 4.84 17.61
CA GLU A 40 -4.72 5.82 18.32
C GLU A 40 -3.31 5.89 17.75
N LEU A 41 -2.71 4.74 17.38
CA LEU A 41 -1.41 4.71 16.74
C LEU A 41 -1.42 5.48 15.42
N ILE A 42 -2.39 5.22 14.56
CA ILE A 42 -2.52 5.91 13.28
C ILE A 42 -2.77 7.41 13.50
N GLN A 43 -3.66 7.79 14.41
CA GLN A 43 -3.91 9.20 14.72
C GLN A 43 -2.67 9.94 15.20
N LYS A 44 -1.79 9.29 15.96
CA LYS A 44 -0.53 9.87 16.42
C LYS A 44 0.42 10.22 15.26
N TYR A 45 0.38 9.48 14.16
CA TYR A 45 1.23 9.67 12.98
C TYR A 45 0.50 10.38 11.83
N LEU A 46 -0.80 10.62 11.95
CA LEU A 46 -1.50 11.52 11.04
C LEU A 46 -0.86 12.91 11.10
N LEU A 47 -0.75 13.52 9.94
CA LEU A 47 -0.06 14.78 9.78
C LEU A 47 -0.66 15.87 10.68
N ASN A 48 0.07 16.24 11.71
CA ASN A 48 -0.13 17.47 12.47
C ASN A 48 0.96 18.49 12.05
N ASP A 49 0.59 19.73 11.82
CA ASP A 49 1.45 20.79 11.27
C ASP A 49 2.85 20.96 11.94
N SER A 50 3.03 20.37 13.12
CA SER A 50 4.27 20.46 13.88
C SER A 50 5.33 19.41 13.51
N THR A 51 5.00 18.39 12.73
CA THR A 51 5.89 17.23 12.49
C THR A 51 6.86 17.44 11.33
N LEU A 52 6.51 18.29 10.36
CA LEU A 52 7.30 18.49 9.15
C LEU A 52 8.59 19.31 9.35
N THR A 53 8.69 20.07 10.44
CA THR A 53 9.74 21.09 10.62
C THR A 53 10.87 20.71 11.56
N LYS A 54 10.80 19.60 12.28
CA LYS A 54 11.65 19.40 13.48
C LYS A 54 12.87 18.50 13.35
N ASN A 55 13.05 17.73 12.30
CA ASN A 55 14.16 16.78 12.22
C ASN A 55 14.80 16.71 10.84
N ASN A 56 16.13 16.55 10.79
CA ASN A 56 16.91 16.28 9.57
C ASN A 56 16.69 14.87 8.98
N LYS A 57 15.68 14.12 9.45
CA LYS A 57 15.35 12.79 8.93
C LYS A 57 14.51 12.95 7.67
N PRO A 58 14.69 12.09 6.64
CA PRO A 58 13.80 12.07 5.50
C PRO A 58 12.39 11.68 5.95
N ILE A 59 11.42 12.08 5.17
CA ILE A 59 10.01 11.79 5.45
C ILE A 59 9.63 10.47 4.77
N LEU A 60 8.93 9.61 5.49
CA LEU A 60 8.32 8.40 4.96
C LEU A 60 6.82 8.64 4.84
N TRP A 61 6.34 8.74 3.61
CA TRP A 61 4.95 9.05 3.30
C TRP A 61 4.15 7.78 3.14
N ILE A 62 3.02 7.68 3.84
CA ILE A 62 2.06 6.57 3.72
C ILE A 62 0.69 7.19 3.47
N HIS A 63 0.15 6.99 2.28
CA HIS A 63 -1.20 7.44 1.97
C HIS A 63 -2.23 6.41 2.44
N LEU A 64 -3.25 6.90 3.16
CA LEU A 64 -4.35 6.10 3.68
C LEU A 64 -5.59 6.32 2.81
N GLU A 65 -6.06 5.27 2.21
CA GLU A 65 -7.26 5.31 1.40
C GLU A 65 -8.51 5.02 2.26
N PHE A 66 -9.22 6.07 2.63
CA PHE A 66 -10.54 5.96 3.23
C PHE A 66 -11.60 6.06 2.14
N ASP A 67 -12.30 4.98 1.86
CA ASP A 67 -13.47 5.05 0.98
C ASP A 67 -14.71 5.30 1.84
N LYS A 68 -15.20 6.52 1.84
CA LYS A 68 -16.51 6.84 2.41
C LYS A 68 -17.59 6.16 1.56
N ASN A 69 -18.27 5.17 2.11
CA ASN A 69 -19.37 4.52 1.42
C ASN A 69 -20.65 5.32 1.71
N ALA A 70 -21.37 5.70 0.66
CA ALA A 70 -22.66 6.41 0.77
C ALA A 70 -23.79 5.56 1.39
N ARG A 71 -23.60 4.26 1.61
CA ARG A 71 -24.57 3.34 2.20
C ARG A 71 -24.34 3.21 3.69
N ALA A 72 -25.21 3.81 4.48
CA ALA A 72 -25.16 3.82 5.95
C ALA A 72 -25.62 2.51 6.64
N TRP A 73 -25.37 1.34 6.07
CA TRP A 73 -25.88 0.07 6.59
C TRP A 73 -24.72 -0.79 7.10
N GLU A 74 -24.52 -0.78 8.40
CA GLU A 74 -23.44 -1.52 9.06
C GLU A 74 -23.43 -3.03 8.73
N ASN A 75 -24.62 -3.62 8.53
CA ASN A 75 -24.77 -5.07 8.31
C ASN A 75 -24.42 -5.57 6.92
N TYR A 76 -24.22 -4.68 5.94
CA TYR A 76 -23.95 -5.04 4.54
C TYR A 76 -22.58 -4.56 4.05
N ASN A 77 -21.56 -4.56 4.90
CA ASN A 77 -20.22 -4.04 4.58
C ASN A 77 -20.23 -2.59 4.08
N SER A 78 -21.27 -1.85 4.41
CA SER A 78 -21.28 -0.41 4.19
C SER A 78 -20.37 0.23 5.21
N ARG A 79 -19.40 0.98 4.75
CA ARG A 79 -18.40 1.62 5.58
C ARG A 79 -18.71 3.10 5.67
N THR A 80 -19.45 3.48 6.69
CA THR A 80 -19.64 4.89 7.08
C THR A 80 -18.59 5.34 8.09
N SER A 81 -17.71 4.43 8.52
CA SER A 81 -16.65 4.72 9.48
C SER A 81 -15.40 5.27 8.80
N GLU A 82 -14.64 6.07 9.51
CA GLU A 82 -13.30 6.53 9.12
C GLU A 82 -12.23 5.43 9.25
N ASN A 83 -12.63 4.18 9.44
CA ASN A 83 -11.72 3.05 9.50
C ASN A 83 -11.13 2.73 8.12
N LEU A 84 -9.92 2.21 8.10
CA LEU A 84 -9.29 1.73 6.89
C LEU A 84 -10.17 0.69 6.17
N ASN A 85 -10.23 0.78 4.86
CA ASN A 85 -11.04 -0.12 4.02
C ASN A 85 -10.69 -1.59 4.19
N GLN A 86 -9.45 -1.87 4.56
CA GLN A 86 -8.90 -3.18 4.77
C GLN A 86 -8.20 -3.19 6.14
N PRO A 87 -8.82 -3.74 7.19
CA PRO A 87 -8.29 -3.63 8.55
C PRO A 87 -6.89 -4.20 8.75
N TYR A 88 -6.46 -5.17 7.93
CA TYR A 88 -5.09 -5.71 8.00
C TYR A 88 -4.01 -4.62 7.79
N GLN A 89 -4.36 -3.52 7.12
CA GLN A 89 -3.43 -2.40 6.92
C GLN A 89 -2.98 -1.74 8.23
N TYR A 90 -3.73 -1.88 9.32
CA TYR A 90 -3.24 -1.46 10.64
C TYR A 90 -1.96 -2.20 11.03
N LEU A 91 -1.90 -3.51 10.74
CA LEU A 91 -0.75 -4.35 11.05
C LEU A 91 0.45 -4.03 10.15
N THR A 92 0.19 -3.80 8.85
CA THR A 92 1.26 -3.45 7.91
C THR A 92 1.83 -2.07 8.19
N ILE A 93 0.99 -1.06 8.44
CA ILE A 93 1.43 0.28 8.84
C ILE A 93 2.22 0.22 10.16
N ARG A 94 1.76 -0.55 11.13
CA ARG A 94 2.49 -0.77 12.38
C ARG A 94 3.88 -1.35 12.12
N SER A 95 4.01 -2.34 11.25
CA SER A 95 5.31 -2.91 10.88
C SER A 95 6.27 -1.88 10.26
N ILE A 96 5.74 -0.94 9.45
CA ILE A 96 6.53 0.17 8.88
C ILE A 96 6.97 1.14 9.98
N ILE A 97 6.06 1.53 10.88
CA ILE A 97 6.37 2.45 11.98
C ILE A 97 7.44 1.84 12.90
N GLU A 98 7.31 0.58 13.27
CA GLU A 98 8.27 -0.12 14.13
C GLU A 98 9.65 -0.28 13.47
N ALA A 99 9.70 -0.51 12.16
CA ALA A 99 10.96 -0.68 11.45
C ALA A 99 11.66 0.64 11.11
N CYS A 100 10.89 1.70 10.81
CA CYS A 100 11.40 2.93 10.21
C CYS A 100 11.29 4.17 11.10
N GLY A 101 10.52 4.15 12.19
CA GLY A 101 10.23 5.32 13.01
C GLY A 101 11.47 6.00 13.63
N ASP A 102 12.55 5.26 13.86
CA ASP A 102 13.80 5.82 14.38
C ASP A 102 14.63 6.55 13.32
N SER A 103 14.48 6.21 12.04
CA SER A 103 15.31 6.70 10.95
C SER A 103 14.59 7.63 9.98
N PHE A 104 13.26 7.60 9.96
CA PHE A 104 12.40 8.46 9.17
C PHE A 104 11.43 9.25 10.05
N ASN A 105 10.96 10.37 9.52
CA ASN A 105 9.74 11.01 9.99
C ASN A 105 8.56 10.33 9.28
N VAL A 106 7.89 9.39 9.94
CA VAL A 106 6.75 8.70 9.35
C VAL A 106 5.54 9.62 9.37
N CYS A 107 4.98 9.90 8.19
CA CYS A 107 3.81 10.74 8.00
C CYS A 107 2.69 9.95 7.32
N LEU A 108 1.56 9.83 7.99
CA LEU A 108 0.35 9.27 7.42
C LEU A 108 -0.50 10.40 6.84
N LEU A 109 -0.96 10.22 5.62
CA LEU A 109 -1.76 11.20 4.87
C LEU A 109 -3.09 10.58 4.48
N ASP A 110 -4.15 11.35 4.61
CA ASP A 110 -5.43 11.11 3.98
C ASP A 110 -5.68 12.09 2.82
N ASP A 111 -6.79 11.95 2.12
CA ASP A 111 -7.14 12.84 1.01
C ASP A 111 -7.34 14.30 1.46
N GLU A 112 -7.75 14.55 2.71
CA GLU A 112 -7.95 15.89 3.26
C GLU A 112 -6.61 16.59 3.57
N ALA A 113 -5.57 15.82 3.85
CA ALA A 113 -4.24 16.35 4.14
C ALA A 113 -3.61 17.04 2.92
N PHE A 114 -3.99 16.65 1.69
CA PHE A 114 -3.45 17.26 0.47
C PHE A 114 -3.69 18.77 0.42
N ALA A 115 -4.89 19.21 0.78
CA ALA A 115 -5.23 20.64 0.80
C ALA A 115 -4.47 21.44 1.88
N LYS A 116 -3.95 20.77 2.91
CA LYS A 116 -3.20 21.40 4.00
C LYS A 116 -1.72 21.57 3.66
N ILE A 117 -1.15 20.61 2.90
CA ILE A 117 0.31 20.53 2.69
C ILE A 117 0.75 20.91 1.28
N ILE A 118 -0.14 20.85 0.28
CA ILE A 118 0.19 21.27 -1.09
C ILE A 118 -0.33 22.70 -1.29
N PRO A 119 0.56 23.67 -1.52
CA PRO A 119 0.13 25.03 -1.81
C PRO A 119 -0.83 25.09 -3.00
N GLU A 120 -1.88 25.90 -2.88
CA GLU A 120 -2.89 26.14 -3.92
C GLU A 120 -3.71 24.90 -4.33
N TRP A 121 -3.60 23.78 -3.61
CA TRP A 121 -4.43 22.60 -3.86
C TRP A 121 -5.89 22.87 -3.50
N ARG A 122 -6.77 22.91 -4.49
CA ARG A 122 -8.19 23.24 -4.30
C ARG A 122 -9.11 22.05 -4.50
N THR A 123 -8.61 20.96 -5.05
CA THR A 123 -9.40 19.79 -5.40
C THR A 123 -9.69 18.95 -4.15
N ARG A 124 -10.97 18.72 -3.89
CA ARG A 124 -11.42 17.79 -2.85
C ARG A 124 -11.44 16.38 -3.42
N VAL A 125 -10.39 15.64 -3.23
CA VAL A 125 -10.16 14.32 -3.84
C VAL A 125 -11.20 13.30 -3.36
N GLU A 126 -11.65 13.41 -2.13
CA GLU A 126 -12.66 12.53 -1.53
C GLU A 126 -14.03 12.58 -2.23
N HIS A 127 -14.33 13.67 -2.94
CA HIS A 127 -15.58 13.85 -3.69
C HIS A 127 -15.50 13.40 -5.14
N LEU A 128 -14.32 13.09 -5.64
CA LEU A 128 -14.14 12.67 -7.02
C LEU A 128 -14.61 11.22 -7.23
N PRO A 129 -15.16 10.91 -8.42
CA PRO A 129 -15.45 9.53 -8.80
C PRO A 129 -14.15 8.75 -8.98
N ARG A 130 -14.24 7.45 -8.85
CA ARG A 130 -13.20 6.56 -9.27
C ARG A 130 -12.98 6.71 -10.73
N PRO A 131 -12.27 6.63 -11.61
CA PRO A 131 -10.82 6.51 -11.61
C PRO A 131 -10.11 7.85 -11.30
N LEU A 132 -10.77 8.97 -11.58
CA LEU A 132 -10.19 10.31 -11.40
C LEU A 132 -9.63 10.54 -10.00
N ARG A 133 -10.27 9.98 -8.96
CA ARG A 133 -9.75 10.02 -7.59
C ARG A 133 -8.36 9.41 -7.48
N THR A 134 -8.14 8.24 -8.08
CA THR A 134 -6.83 7.57 -8.06
C THR A 134 -5.77 8.40 -8.77
N HIS A 135 -6.12 8.98 -9.92
CA HIS A 135 -5.22 9.84 -10.70
C HIS A 135 -4.83 11.10 -9.92
N MET A 136 -5.79 11.73 -9.26
CA MET A 136 -5.54 12.93 -8.45
C MET A 136 -4.71 12.62 -7.19
N ARG A 137 -4.87 11.44 -6.57
CA ARG A 137 -4.01 10.98 -5.48
C ARG A 137 -2.56 10.81 -5.93
N GLU A 138 -2.37 10.24 -7.12
CA GLU A 138 -1.02 10.08 -7.69
C GLU A 138 -0.36 11.43 -7.97
N LEU A 139 -1.09 12.37 -8.55
CA LEU A 139 -0.63 13.75 -8.75
C LEU A 139 -0.30 14.44 -7.41
N ALA A 140 -1.16 14.30 -6.41
CA ALA A 140 -0.91 14.87 -5.08
C ALA A 140 0.38 14.33 -4.47
N MET A 141 0.60 13.01 -4.54
CA MET A 141 1.81 12.38 -4.01
C MET A 141 3.07 12.83 -4.78
N ALA A 142 3.00 13.01 -6.10
CA ALA A 142 4.11 13.56 -6.88
C ALA A 142 4.44 15.00 -6.47
N ASN A 143 3.44 15.85 -6.26
CA ASN A 143 3.61 17.22 -5.74
C ASN A 143 4.22 17.24 -4.33
N ILE A 144 3.78 16.35 -3.43
CA ILE A 144 4.33 16.22 -2.08
C ILE A 144 5.81 15.84 -2.15
N LEU A 145 6.16 14.85 -2.96
CA LEU A 145 7.54 14.45 -3.16
C LEU A 145 8.40 15.58 -3.73
N TYR A 146 7.89 16.33 -4.68
CA TYR A 146 8.59 17.51 -5.19
C TYR A 146 8.84 18.54 -4.08
N LEU A 147 7.81 18.90 -3.32
CA LEU A 147 7.86 19.98 -2.34
C LEU A 147 8.68 19.61 -1.10
N TYR A 148 8.59 18.39 -0.63
CA TYR A 148 9.16 17.96 0.65
C TYR A 148 10.24 16.90 0.52
N GLY A 149 10.29 16.18 -0.61
CA GLY A 149 11.12 15.00 -0.76
C GLY A 149 10.63 13.84 0.10
N GLY A 150 11.46 12.82 0.24
CA GLY A 150 11.18 11.65 1.07
C GLY A 150 10.87 10.41 0.27
N PHE A 151 10.27 9.43 0.92
CA PHE A 151 10.00 8.11 0.38
C PHE A 151 8.54 7.73 0.57
N VAL A 152 7.86 7.36 -0.49
CA VAL A 152 6.47 6.86 -0.48
C VAL A 152 6.49 5.35 -0.39
N ILE A 153 5.72 4.79 0.54
CA ILE A 153 5.51 3.35 0.70
C ILE A 153 4.01 3.11 0.84
N PRO A 154 3.45 2.08 0.19
CA PRO A 154 2.03 1.77 0.31
C PRO A 154 1.68 1.28 1.72
N SER A 155 0.48 1.62 2.19
CA SER A 155 -0.05 1.16 3.48
C SER A 155 -0.15 -0.36 3.62
N SER A 156 -0.16 -1.08 2.50
CA SER A 156 -0.22 -2.53 2.40
C SER A 156 1.16 -3.22 2.29
N PHE A 157 2.22 -2.57 2.75
CA PHE A 157 3.57 -3.12 2.74
C PHE A 157 3.94 -3.68 4.13
N ILE A 158 4.28 -4.97 4.23
CA ILE A 158 4.87 -5.56 5.44
C ILE A 158 6.35 -5.22 5.42
N CYS A 159 6.81 -4.42 6.37
CA CYS A 159 8.19 -3.98 6.44
C CYS A 159 8.99 -4.91 7.36
N PHE A 160 10.03 -5.59 6.84
CA PHE A 160 10.89 -6.47 7.63
C PHE A 160 12.03 -5.73 8.31
N TYR A 161 12.67 -4.83 7.57
CA TYR A 161 13.85 -4.10 8.02
C TYR A 161 13.67 -2.60 7.81
N ASN A 162 14.58 -1.82 8.41
CA ASN A 162 14.62 -0.39 8.24
C ASN A 162 14.93 -0.01 6.79
N LEU A 163 14.03 0.74 6.16
CA LEU A 163 14.13 1.15 4.75
C LEU A 163 15.17 2.25 4.51
N ARG A 164 15.79 2.79 5.57
CA ARG A 164 16.73 3.91 5.44
C ARG A 164 17.95 3.56 4.58
N ASN A 165 18.52 2.40 4.81
CA ASN A 165 19.69 1.95 4.05
C ASN A 165 19.35 1.74 2.58
N LEU A 166 18.17 1.17 2.28
CA LEU A 166 17.66 1.00 0.94
C LEU A 166 17.49 2.35 0.24
N TYR A 167 16.82 3.29 0.90
CA TYR A 167 16.56 4.63 0.39
C TYR A 167 17.87 5.40 0.10
N ASP A 168 18.78 5.43 1.06
CA ASP A 168 20.04 6.16 0.92
C ASP A 168 20.96 5.55 -0.16
N ALA A 169 21.10 4.22 -0.20
CA ALA A 169 21.92 3.52 -1.19
C ALA A 169 21.46 3.80 -2.64
N HIS A 170 20.15 3.81 -2.88
CA HIS A 170 19.59 4.10 -4.19
C HIS A 170 19.65 5.58 -4.57
N LEU A 171 19.57 6.51 -3.60
CA LEU A 171 19.68 7.95 -3.83
C LEU A 171 21.12 8.48 -3.82
N GLU A 172 22.11 7.68 -3.47
CA GLU A 172 23.52 8.11 -3.51
C GLU A 172 23.93 8.54 -4.93
N ASN A 173 23.52 7.78 -5.93
CA ASN A 173 23.88 7.99 -7.33
C ASN A 173 22.69 8.33 -8.24
N ALA A 174 21.52 8.61 -7.66
CA ALA A 174 20.30 8.93 -8.39
C ALA A 174 19.55 10.11 -7.79
N ASN A 175 18.70 10.72 -8.60
CA ASN A 175 17.79 11.80 -8.18
C ASN A 175 16.50 11.25 -7.63
N VAL A 176 15.99 10.20 -8.28
CA VAL A 176 14.75 9.54 -7.94
C VAL A 176 15.00 8.05 -7.81
N VAL A 177 14.40 7.44 -6.80
CA VAL A 177 14.33 6.00 -6.61
C VAL A 177 12.89 5.54 -6.86
N ILE A 178 12.71 4.45 -7.58
CA ILE A 178 11.39 3.88 -7.87
C ILE A 178 11.42 2.37 -7.72
N GLY A 179 10.37 1.80 -7.14
CA GLY A 179 10.26 0.36 -6.94
C GLY A 179 9.74 -0.37 -8.18
N GLU A 180 10.22 -1.57 -8.41
CA GLU A 180 9.71 -2.48 -9.44
C GLU A 180 8.65 -3.40 -8.83
N LEU A 181 7.40 -3.25 -9.28
CA LEU A 181 6.30 -4.12 -8.86
C LEU A 181 5.69 -4.82 -10.07
N ARG A 182 4.88 -5.85 -9.80
CA ARG A 182 4.16 -6.53 -10.86
C ARG A 182 3.15 -5.57 -11.48
N SER A 183 3.15 -5.49 -12.81
CA SER A 183 2.17 -4.70 -13.55
C SER A 183 0.78 -5.30 -13.42
N THR A 184 -0.20 -4.50 -13.02
CA THR A 184 -1.61 -4.89 -12.96
C THR A 184 -2.33 -4.76 -14.29
N SER A 185 -1.74 -4.06 -15.26
CA SER A 185 -2.29 -3.82 -16.59
C SER A 185 -2.00 -4.94 -17.59
N SER A 186 -1.14 -5.90 -17.25
CA SER A 186 -0.77 -6.98 -18.14
C SER A 186 -1.87 -8.02 -18.26
N ILE A 187 -2.41 -8.19 -19.46
CA ILE A 187 -3.31 -9.30 -19.86
C ILE A 187 -2.50 -10.59 -20.09
N SER A 188 -1.18 -10.48 -20.17
CA SER A 188 -0.26 -11.58 -20.42
C SER A 188 -0.22 -12.55 -19.24
N THR A 189 -0.12 -13.84 -19.53
CA THR A 189 0.12 -14.90 -18.53
C THR A 189 1.50 -14.81 -17.90
N GLU A 190 2.43 -14.08 -18.52
CA GLU A 190 3.75 -13.82 -17.97
C GLU A 190 3.71 -12.61 -17.03
N ALA A 191 4.29 -12.77 -15.85
CA ALA A 191 4.39 -11.69 -14.88
C ALA A 191 5.34 -10.61 -15.41
N GLN A 192 4.79 -9.50 -15.87
CA GLN A 192 5.57 -8.34 -16.25
C GLN A 192 5.79 -7.45 -15.03
N TYR A 193 7.02 -6.98 -14.87
CA TYR A 193 7.41 -6.06 -13.84
C TYR A 193 7.67 -4.69 -14.45
N SER A 194 7.21 -3.65 -13.76
CA SER A 194 7.36 -2.28 -14.21
C SER A 194 7.61 -1.35 -13.04
N PRO A 195 8.23 -0.19 -13.29
CA PRO A 195 8.32 0.87 -12.29
C PRO A 195 6.94 1.22 -11.78
N SER A 196 6.82 1.32 -10.47
CA SER A 196 5.56 1.62 -9.78
C SER A 196 5.71 2.80 -8.85
N THR A 197 4.88 3.80 -9.02
CA THR A 197 4.82 5.00 -8.18
C THR A 197 4.28 4.75 -6.77
N LYS A 198 3.84 3.54 -6.49
CA LYS A 198 3.49 3.10 -5.13
C LYS A 198 4.71 3.07 -4.19
N ILE A 199 5.90 2.85 -4.74
CA ILE A 199 7.17 2.89 -4.02
C ILE A 199 8.08 3.83 -4.79
N ILE A 200 8.18 5.06 -4.35
CA ILE A 200 8.94 6.10 -5.05
C ILE A 200 9.49 7.10 -4.04
N GLY A 201 10.67 7.62 -4.30
CA GLY A 201 11.28 8.62 -3.44
C GLY A 201 12.24 9.53 -4.18
N CYS A 202 12.45 10.71 -3.64
CA CYS A 202 13.39 11.68 -4.16
C CYS A 202 13.87 12.65 -3.08
N ARG A 203 14.84 13.49 -3.43
CA ARG A 203 15.22 14.64 -2.61
C ARG A 203 14.22 15.77 -2.81
N LYS A 204 14.16 16.67 -1.83
CA LYS A 204 13.31 17.87 -1.90
C LYS A 204 13.68 18.73 -3.10
N ASN A 205 12.66 19.30 -3.78
CA ASN A 205 12.78 20.17 -4.95
C ASN A 205 13.48 19.48 -6.15
N ASP A 206 13.31 18.17 -6.30
CA ASP A 206 13.85 17.44 -7.43
C ASP A 206 13.13 17.81 -8.72
N LEU A 207 13.88 18.25 -9.75
CA LEU A 207 13.30 18.73 -11.00
C LEU A 207 12.67 17.60 -11.84
N LEU A 208 13.16 16.36 -11.71
CA LEU A 208 12.56 15.22 -12.40
C LEU A 208 11.21 14.87 -11.81
N MET A 209 11.07 15.01 -10.48
CA MET A 209 9.78 14.81 -9.82
C MET A 209 8.79 15.92 -10.20
N LYS A 210 9.26 17.16 -10.37
CA LYS A 210 8.41 18.25 -10.89
C LYS A 210 7.94 17.93 -12.31
N GLU A 211 8.85 17.53 -13.20
CA GLU A 211 8.49 17.14 -14.56
C GLU A 211 7.47 16.01 -14.59
N TYR A 212 7.58 15.06 -13.65
CA TYR A 212 6.60 14.01 -13.50
C TYR A 212 5.23 14.53 -13.04
N ALA A 213 5.19 15.45 -12.09
CA ALA A 213 3.93 16.08 -11.66
C ALA A 213 3.27 16.85 -12.81
N ASP A 214 4.04 17.66 -13.56
CA ASP A 214 3.56 18.39 -14.72
C ASP A 214 3.01 17.44 -15.81
N TYR A 215 3.69 16.29 -16.02
CA TYR A 215 3.22 15.23 -16.93
C TYR A 215 1.89 14.62 -16.48
N LEU A 216 1.73 14.36 -15.18
CA LEU A 216 0.47 13.83 -14.63
C LEU A 216 -0.68 14.83 -14.78
N GLU A 217 -0.45 16.13 -14.60
CA GLU A 217 -1.45 17.16 -14.85
C GLU A 217 -1.92 17.15 -16.32
N GLU A 218 -0.98 17.08 -17.26
CA GLU A 218 -1.30 16.95 -18.68
C GLU A 218 -2.08 15.66 -18.97
N LEU A 219 -1.64 14.54 -18.38
CA LEU A 219 -2.25 13.23 -18.56
C LEU A 219 -3.69 13.20 -18.04
N ILE A 220 -3.95 13.76 -16.86
CA ILE A 220 -5.30 13.86 -16.27
C ILE A 220 -6.21 14.73 -17.13
N GLY A 221 -5.65 15.77 -17.77
CA GLY A 221 -6.39 16.61 -18.69
C GLY A 221 -6.83 15.94 -19.99
N LYS A 222 -6.33 14.73 -20.29
CA LYS A 222 -6.67 13.96 -21.51
C LYS A 222 -7.83 13.04 -21.23
N ASP A 223 -8.90 13.24 -20.89
CA ASP A 223 -10.15 12.48 -20.72
C ASP A 223 -10.01 10.95 -20.95
N TYR A 224 -9.24 10.28 -20.09
CA TYR A 224 -9.08 8.83 -20.11
C TYR A 224 -10.34 8.17 -19.55
N THR A 225 -10.96 7.33 -20.36
CA THR A 225 -12.13 6.54 -19.95
C THR A 225 -11.77 5.25 -19.22
N SER A 226 -10.52 4.79 -19.35
CA SER A 226 -10.02 3.55 -18.76
C SER A 226 -8.94 3.83 -17.72
N ASP A 227 -9.18 3.35 -16.49
CA ASP A 227 -8.19 3.38 -15.39
C ASP A 227 -6.90 2.60 -15.74
N MET A 228 -7.02 1.55 -16.55
CA MET A 228 -5.89 0.75 -17.00
C MET A 228 -4.97 1.52 -17.95
N ASP A 229 -5.52 2.31 -18.85
CA ASP A 229 -4.75 3.10 -19.80
C ASP A 229 -3.96 4.18 -19.07
N PHE A 230 -4.59 4.87 -18.12
CA PHE A 230 -3.89 5.83 -17.28
C PHE A 230 -2.76 5.18 -16.49
N THR A 231 -3.01 4.06 -15.82
CA THR A 231 -2.00 3.38 -14.99
C THR A 231 -0.79 2.92 -15.79
N GLY A 232 -0.97 2.56 -17.06
CA GLY A 232 0.12 2.18 -17.95
C GLY A 232 1.01 3.36 -18.36
N GLU A 233 0.45 4.56 -18.51
CA GLU A 233 1.19 5.76 -18.94
C GLU A 233 2.28 6.20 -17.94
N PRO A 234 2.02 6.34 -16.63
CA PRO A 234 3.05 6.62 -15.65
C PRO A 234 4.21 5.62 -15.68
N SER A 235 3.91 4.33 -15.75
CA SER A 235 4.95 3.28 -15.82
C SER A 235 5.80 3.42 -17.08
N ARG A 236 5.20 3.72 -18.24
CA ARG A 236 5.92 3.97 -19.50
C ARG A 236 6.80 5.21 -19.41
N TRP A 237 6.31 6.27 -18.80
CA TRP A 237 7.08 7.49 -18.58
C TRP A 237 8.34 7.21 -17.78
N TRP A 238 8.23 6.49 -16.66
CA TRP A 238 9.37 6.12 -15.84
C TRP A 238 10.33 5.15 -16.54
N LEU A 239 9.83 4.19 -17.33
CA LEU A 239 10.68 3.31 -18.16
C LEU A 239 11.52 4.12 -19.13
N SER A 240 10.96 5.16 -19.75
CA SER A 240 11.70 6.04 -20.67
C SER A 240 12.85 6.78 -19.97
N LYS A 241 12.69 7.11 -18.68
CA LYS A 241 13.72 7.77 -17.88
C LYS A 241 14.81 6.81 -17.38
N LEU A 242 14.49 5.54 -17.25
CA LEU A 242 15.46 4.49 -16.89
C LEU A 242 16.39 4.11 -18.05
N GLY A 243 16.21 4.69 -19.25
CA GLY A 243 17.00 4.37 -20.43
C GLY A 243 16.80 2.94 -20.95
N LYS A 244 15.81 2.22 -20.43
CA LYS A 244 15.42 0.91 -20.96
C LYS A 244 14.57 1.12 -22.21
N PRO A 245 14.85 0.41 -23.34
CA PRO A 245 13.97 0.49 -24.49
C PRO A 245 12.57 0.08 -24.06
N THR A 246 11.57 0.88 -24.44
CA THR A 246 10.15 0.57 -24.25
C THR A 246 9.74 -0.57 -25.18
N THR A 247 10.32 -1.76 -24.95
CA THR A 247 9.85 -2.96 -25.64
C THR A 247 8.49 -3.30 -25.07
N ASN A 248 7.47 -3.04 -25.88
CA ASN A 248 6.09 -3.56 -25.84
C ASN A 248 5.63 -4.30 -24.57
N CYS A 249 5.65 -3.60 -23.42
CA CYS A 249 5.03 -4.14 -22.20
C CYS A 249 3.50 -4.25 -22.31
N LEU A 250 2.87 -3.69 -23.35
CA LEU A 250 1.43 -3.63 -23.52
C LEU A 250 0.93 -4.03 -24.94
N GLY A 251 1.80 -4.52 -25.84
CA GLY A 251 1.37 -4.95 -27.17
C GLY A 251 0.81 -3.83 -28.06
N LEU A 252 1.11 -2.57 -27.75
CA LEU A 252 0.68 -1.42 -28.54
C LEU A 252 1.74 -1.03 -29.56
N ASP A 253 1.31 -0.70 -30.79
CA ASP A 253 2.18 -0.23 -31.87
C ASP A 253 2.92 1.05 -31.47
N GLU A 254 4.17 1.20 -31.94
CA GLU A 254 5.04 2.37 -31.73
C GLU A 254 4.38 3.71 -32.13
N ASN A 255 3.35 3.69 -32.96
CA ASN A 255 2.61 4.86 -33.44
C ASN A 255 1.54 5.38 -32.47
N GLN A 256 1.26 4.67 -31.36
CA GLN A 256 0.30 5.08 -30.32
C GLN A 256 1.00 5.67 -29.08
N VAL A 257 2.28 5.95 -29.17
CA VAL A 257 3.02 6.59 -28.08
C VAL A 257 2.54 8.03 -27.92
N ALA A 258 2.08 8.37 -26.72
CA ALA A 258 1.73 9.74 -26.35
C ALA A 258 2.83 10.73 -26.74
N PRO A 259 2.51 11.97 -27.13
CA PRO A 259 3.48 12.97 -27.53
C PRO A 259 4.55 13.11 -26.44
N ARG A 260 5.81 13.01 -26.85
CA ARG A 260 6.95 13.16 -25.94
C ARG A 260 6.87 14.51 -25.24
N PRO A 261 7.01 14.54 -23.92
CA PRO A 261 7.09 15.82 -23.20
C PRO A 261 8.25 16.65 -23.78
N PRO A 262 8.18 17.99 -23.67
CA PRO A 262 9.19 18.88 -24.23
C PRO A 262 10.55 18.48 -23.71
N LYS A 263 11.55 18.46 -24.59
CA LYS A 263 12.93 18.05 -24.32
C LYS A 263 13.58 19.00 -23.30
N VAL A 264 13.41 18.75 -22.04
CA VAL A 264 14.36 19.21 -21.03
C VAL A 264 15.61 18.34 -21.18
N ASN A 265 16.79 18.96 -21.17
CA ASN A 265 18.05 18.24 -21.36
C ASN A 265 18.34 17.38 -20.12
N LEU A 266 17.80 16.15 -20.12
CA LEU A 266 17.77 15.20 -18.98
C LEU A 266 19.04 14.36 -18.87
N SER A 267 20.11 14.72 -19.59
CA SER A 267 21.38 13.98 -19.56
C SER A 267 22.02 13.87 -18.16
N ASN A 268 21.53 14.65 -17.20
CA ASN A 268 22.08 14.71 -15.82
C ASN A 268 21.19 14.05 -14.77
N TYR A 269 19.97 13.61 -15.11
CA TYR A 269 19.08 13.00 -14.13
C TYR A 269 19.18 11.47 -14.18
N ARG A 270 19.39 10.88 -13.02
CA ARG A 270 19.47 9.43 -12.85
C ARG A 270 18.30 8.93 -12.03
N VAL A 271 17.67 7.87 -12.51
CA VAL A 271 16.64 7.12 -11.79
C VAL A 271 17.24 5.78 -11.35
N SER A 272 17.10 5.46 -10.09
CA SER A 272 17.48 4.15 -9.56
C SER A 272 16.25 3.28 -9.38
N LEU A 273 16.32 2.03 -9.84
CA LEU A 273 15.25 1.07 -9.72
C LEU A 273 15.54 0.12 -8.55
N ILE A 274 14.61 0.05 -7.58
CA ILE A 274 14.65 -0.99 -6.55
C ILE A 274 14.08 -2.26 -7.18
N PRO A 275 14.87 -3.35 -7.25
CA PRO A 275 14.43 -4.58 -7.91
C PRO A 275 13.28 -5.25 -7.15
N ALA A 276 12.43 -5.95 -7.88
CA ALA A 276 11.26 -6.62 -7.33
C ALA A 276 11.60 -7.67 -6.25
N GLU A 277 12.81 -8.22 -6.26
CA GLU A 277 13.28 -9.15 -5.23
C GLU A 277 13.46 -8.45 -3.86
N GLU A 278 13.95 -7.22 -3.85
CA GLU A 278 14.14 -6.44 -2.62
C GLU A 278 12.81 -5.96 -2.03
N LEU A 279 11.77 -5.89 -2.84
CA LEU A 279 10.42 -5.53 -2.43
C LEU A 279 9.52 -6.73 -2.14
N GLY A 280 10.08 -7.95 -2.16
CA GLY A 280 9.33 -9.18 -1.93
C GLY A 280 8.26 -9.47 -2.98
N ALA A 281 8.38 -8.88 -4.16
CA ALA A 281 7.48 -9.15 -5.28
C ALA A 281 7.91 -10.36 -6.11
N LYS A 282 9.15 -10.83 -5.91
CA LYS A 282 9.70 -12.06 -6.48
C LYS A 282 10.31 -12.94 -5.40
N THR A 283 10.27 -14.26 -5.62
CA THR A 283 10.96 -15.25 -4.80
C THR A 283 12.43 -15.36 -5.20
N ILE A 284 13.24 -16.01 -4.36
CA ILE A 284 14.66 -16.32 -4.67
C ILE A 284 14.84 -17.14 -5.96
N THR A 285 13.79 -17.87 -6.39
CA THR A 285 13.77 -18.63 -7.64
C THR A 285 13.27 -17.81 -8.83
N ASN A 286 13.20 -16.50 -8.69
CA ASN A 286 12.72 -15.54 -9.69
C ASN A 286 11.24 -15.75 -10.12
N LYS A 287 10.44 -16.42 -9.29
CA LYS A 287 9.00 -16.56 -9.50
C LYS A 287 8.26 -15.36 -8.91
N PRO A 288 7.17 -14.89 -9.54
CA PRO A 288 6.35 -13.84 -8.95
C PRO A 288 5.68 -14.33 -7.66
N VAL A 289 5.63 -13.49 -6.66
CA VAL A 289 4.80 -13.71 -5.47
C VAL A 289 3.35 -13.42 -5.83
N LEU A 290 2.51 -14.44 -5.75
CA LEU A 290 1.11 -14.34 -6.12
C LEU A 290 0.24 -14.02 -4.90
N ILE A 291 -0.87 -13.34 -5.14
CA ILE A 291 -1.85 -13.05 -4.08
C ILE A 291 -2.43 -14.33 -3.49
N GLU A 292 -2.60 -15.35 -4.30
CA GLU A 292 -3.05 -16.69 -3.88
C GLU A 292 -2.09 -17.31 -2.86
N GLU A 293 -0.79 -17.11 -3.04
CA GLU A 293 0.25 -17.59 -2.12
C GLU A 293 0.24 -16.77 -0.83
N LEU A 294 0.11 -15.44 -0.94
CA LEU A 294 0.05 -14.56 0.23
C LEU A 294 -1.16 -14.83 1.13
N LEU A 295 -2.30 -15.16 0.54
CA LEU A 295 -3.54 -15.44 1.26
C LEU A 295 -3.74 -16.94 1.56
N GLY A 296 -2.83 -17.80 1.11
CA GLY A 296 -2.78 -19.23 1.37
C GLY A 296 -1.80 -19.61 2.47
N ASP A 297 -1.70 -20.93 2.70
CA ASP A 297 -0.71 -21.57 3.58
C ASP A 297 0.42 -22.18 2.74
N VAL A 298 1.05 -21.38 1.90
CA VAL A 298 2.15 -21.82 1.02
C VAL A 298 3.44 -21.17 1.50
N ASP A 299 4.45 -21.97 1.73
CA ASP A 299 5.78 -21.44 2.07
C ASP A 299 6.46 -20.85 0.82
N ILE A 300 6.74 -19.55 0.84
CA ILE A 300 7.51 -18.87 -0.20
C ILE A 300 8.88 -18.46 0.34
N ARG A 301 9.91 -18.68 -0.47
CA ARG A 301 11.26 -18.26 -0.12
C ARG A 301 11.57 -16.93 -0.76
N LEU A 302 11.59 -15.88 0.05
CA LEU A 302 12.02 -14.54 -0.38
C LEU A 302 13.54 -14.42 -0.38
N SER A 303 14.07 -13.41 -1.07
CA SER A 303 15.47 -13.07 -0.98
C SER A 303 15.82 -12.63 0.45
N PRO A 304 16.99 -13.00 0.98
CA PRO A 304 17.50 -12.45 2.25
C PRO A 304 17.64 -10.92 2.23
N THR A 305 17.75 -10.32 1.06
CA THR A 305 17.82 -8.86 0.87
C THR A 305 16.44 -8.20 0.81
N SER A 306 15.36 -8.98 0.87
CA SER A 306 14.00 -8.43 0.77
C SER A 306 13.68 -7.54 1.97
N ALA A 307 13.43 -6.26 1.71
CA ALA A 307 13.09 -5.27 2.73
C ALA A 307 11.66 -5.44 3.30
N GLY A 308 10.83 -6.18 2.59
CA GLY A 308 9.45 -6.44 2.99
C GLY A 308 8.66 -7.15 1.92
N ILE A 309 7.33 -7.13 2.05
CA ILE A 309 6.40 -7.71 1.08
C ILE A 309 5.30 -6.70 0.77
N TYR A 310 5.11 -6.40 -0.51
CA TYR A 310 3.96 -5.64 -0.98
C TYR A 310 2.74 -6.55 -1.15
N ILE A 311 1.63 -6.18 -0.52
CA ILE A 311 0.33 -6.85 -0.67
C ILE A 311 -0.51 -6.03 -1.66
N PRO A 312 -0.95 -6.60 -2.80
CA PRO A 312 -1.71 -5.85 -3.81
C PRO A 312 -3.16 -5.60 -3.35
N GLU A 313 -3.34 -4.57 -2.53
CA GLU A 313 -4.61 -4.20 -1.88
C GLU A 313 -5.77 -4.01 -2.87
N HIS A 314 -5.48 -3.45 -4.05
CA HIS A 314 -6.51 -3.25 -5.07
C HIS A 314 -7.01 -4.57 -5.67
N ASP A 315 -6.14 -5.56 -5.83
CA ASP A 315 -6.52 -6.88 -6.35
C ASP A 315 -7.38 -7.64 -5.33
N ILE A 316 -7.11 -7.46 -4.03
CA ILE A 316 -7.96 -8.02 -2.96
C ILE A 316 -9.39 -7.49 -3.06
N LEU A 317 -9.57 -6.19 -3.31
CA LEU A 317 -10.89 -5.58 -3.42
C LEU A 317 -11.60 -5.87 -4.74
N LYS A 318 -10.87 -5.97 -5.85
CA LYS A 318 -11.44 -6.22 -7.18
C LYS A 318 -11.96 -7.65 -7.35
N ARG A 319 -11.33 -8.65 -6.70
CA ARG A 319 -11.65 -10.05 -6.89
C ARG A 319 -12.48 -10.59 -5.74
N THR A 320 -13.70 -10.99 -5.99
CA THR A 320 -14.63 -11.56 -5.00
C THR A 320 -14.01 -12.72 -4.20
N LYS A 321 -13.15 -13.51 -4.83
CA LYS A 321 -12.41 -14.62 -4.21
C LYS A 321 -11.58 -14.19 -2.99
N TYR A 322 -11.09 -12.96 -2.93
CA TYR A 322 -10.19 -12.48 -1.89
C TYR A 322 -10.84 -11.49 -0.92
N GLN A 323 -12.08 -11.08 -1.16
CA GLN A 323 -12.79 -10.12 -0.32
C GLN A 323 -12.95 -10.58 1.14
N TRP A 324 -12.93 -11.90 1.37
CA TRP A 324 -12.95 -12.42 2.73
C TRP A 324 -11.78 -11.90 3.56
N PHE A 325 -10.58 -11.86 2.99
CA PHE A 325 -9.38 -11.36 3.67
C PHE A 325 -9.47 -9.86 3.97
N ALA A 326 -9.98 -9.06 3.03
CA ALA A 326 -10.18 -7.63 3.25
C ALA A 326 -11.11 -7.29 4.42
N ARG A 327 -11.92 -8.26 4.87
CA ARG A 327 -12.89 -8.09 5.96
C ARG A 327 -12.39 -8.58 7.32
N LEU A 328 -11.30 -9.30 7.35
CA LEU A 328 -10.74 -9.81 8.60
C LEU A 328 -10.32 -8.66 9.50
N SER A 329 -10.61 -8.78 10.80
CA SER A 329 -10.01 -7.90 11.79
C SER A 329 -8.50 -8.16 11.90
N PRO A 330 -7.71 -7.22 12.43
CA PRO A 330 -6.28 -7.44 12.66
C PRO A 330 -6.00 -8.74 13.43
N THR A 331 -6.74 -9.01 14.50
CA THR A 331 -6.63 -10.26 15.28
C THR A 331 -6.90 -11.49 14.44
N GLN A 332 -7.97 -11.46 13.62
CA GLN A 332 -8.29 -12.58 12.73
C GLN A 332 -7.22 -12.82 11.66
N VAL A 333 -6.53 -11.76 11.20
CA VAL A 333 -5.39 -11.90 10.28
C VAL A 333 -4.23 -12.61 10.97
N LEU A 334 -3.92 -12.24 12.21
CA LEU A 334 -2.85 -12.88 12.98
C LEU A 334 -3.17 -14.35 13.32
N GLU A 335 -4.44 -14.67 13.59
CA GLU A 335 -4.90 -16.04 13.84
C GLU A 335 -5.09 -16.87 12.55
N SER A 336 -5.03 -16.23 11.38
CA SER A 336 -5.23 -16.92 10.11
C SER A 336 -3.99 -17.73 9.70
N ASN A 337 -4.21 -18.85 9.01
CA ASN A 337 -3.13 -19.63 8.39
C ASN A 337 -2.60 -18.97 7.10
N THR A 338 -2.84 -17.67 6.90
CA THR A 338 -2.32 -16.97 5.72
C THR A 338 -0.83 -16.67 5.90
N LEU A 339 -0.12 -16.63 4.78
CA LEU A 339 1.29 -16.23 4.78
C LEU A 339 1.46 -14.80 5.31
N VAL A 340 0.54 -13.89 4.98
CA VAL A 340 0.49 -12.52 5.53
C VAL A 340 0.47 -12.54 7.06
N GLY A 341 -0.43 -13.31 7.67
CA GLY A 341 -0.51 -13.45 9.13
C GLY A 341 0.79 -13.99 9.73
N LYS A 342 1.37 -15.02 9.11
CA LYS A 342 2.64 -15.63 9.55
C LYS A 342 3.81 -14.64 9.52
N TYR A 343 3.97 -13.86 8.45
CA TYR A 343 5.05 -12.86 8.36
C TYR A 343 4.90 -11.73 9.37
N ILE A 344 3.67 -11.28 9.61
CA ILE A 344 3.41 -10.24 10.62
C ILE A 344 3.73 -10.78 12.02
N LEU A 345 3.32 -12.01 12.34
CA LEU A 345 3.65 -12.65 13.62
C LEU A 345 5.15 -12.89 13.80
N ALA A 346 5.84 -13.38 12.78
CA ALA A 346 7.29 -13.58 12.81
C ALA A 346 8.02 -12.26 13.08
N LYS A 347 7.56 -11.16 12.45
CA LYS A 347 8.10 -9.83 12.72
C LYS A 347 7.85 -9.39 14.15
N ALA A 348 6.65 -9.58 14.68
CA ALA A 348 6.28 -9.18 16.04
C ALA A 348 7.05 -10.00 17.11
N SER A 349 7.40 -11.26 16.81
CA SER A 349 8.17 -12.13 17.71
C SER A 349 9.69 -11.92 17.65
N GLY A 350 10.18 -10.99 16.81
CA GLY A 350 11.62 -10.72 16.67
C GLY A 350 12.41 -11.85 15.97
N CYS A 351 11.73 -12.87 15.46
CA CYS A 351 12.34 -13.92 14.65
C CYS A 351 12.52 -13.42 13.22
N SER A 352 13.56 -12.62 12.99
CA SER A 352 14.09 -12.41 11.64
C SER A 352 14.88 -13.67 11.26
N GLY A 353 14.27 -14.50 10.39
CA GLY A 353 14.92 -15.66 9.81
C GLY A 353 16.04 -15.29 8.84
#